data_394db5d44f90a785a5663e633bb8751e
#
_entry.id   394db5d44f90a785a5663e633bb8751e
#
_cell.length_a   1.000
_cell.length_b   1.000
_cell.length_c   1.000
_cell.angle_alpha   90.00
_cell.angle_beta   90.00
_cell.angle_gamma   90.00
#
_symmetry.space_group_name_H-M   'P 1'
#
loop_
_entity.id
_entity.type
_entity.pdbx_description
1 polymer ?
#
loop_
_entity_poly.entity_id
_entity_poly.type
_entity_poly.pdbx_seq_one_letter_code
_entity_poly.pdbx_strand_id
1 'polypeptide(L)'
;MRLVAGRLGAIAWRRGMDEYFRRHDGQAATVEQFLAALGEANGIDLMPYLAWYAQSGTPQLHARGEYDPTRRVYSLTLRQHTAPTPDQPHKQALPIPVRVALLAADGRALPLPARDGEAARTDCVLELATPERTFVFDDIAAPRVASLLRGFSAPVRLYTDHHADDLAFLLRHESDGFSRWEAAQQLARSALDGVLAGAPEVPQLRIWCDTLADLFMTDIDPALLAELLTPPDYNELAQTCDPLDPAALHAARETLEQTLAHRLGDALGARHTFLLRSEAGGLDGASRGRRRLLNRCLRLWLRIDLELAPEVAATRYVLAPSMTERLAALGGLLAQDAPQAHKALQDFARRYDADAVTLDKWFALQAAVPRADTVERVAALQQHPRFSLRNPNRVSALLQGFAARNPIAFHRSDGAGYRLIEQALRDIDALNPTTAARLATTLKDWRRLEPQRRALLRASLQRLAAAETSHDLGDILRRSLG
;
A
#
# COMPACT_ATOMS: atom_id res chain seq x y z
N MET A 1 16.81 -5.41 -8.26
CA MET A 1 16.37 -5.80 -9.62
C MET A 1 15.74 -4.63 -10.38
N ARG A 2 14.58 -4.09 -9.96
CA ARG A 2 13.85 -3.03 -10.68
C ARG A 2 14.67 -1.74 -10.89
N LEU A 3 15.41 -1.28 -9.87
CA LEU A 3 16.34 -0.14 -9.98
C LEU A 3 17.31 -0.30 -11.15
N VAL A 4 18.00 -1.44 -11.20
CA VAL A 4 19.00 -1.74 -12.22
C VAL A 4 18.33 -1.88 -13.61
N ALA A 5 17.19 -2.53 -13.70
CA ALA A 5 16.42 -2.63 -14.94
C ALA A 5 15.97 -1.24 -15.44
N GLY A 6 15.51 -0.37 -14.54
CA GLY A 6 15.14 1.02 -14.85
C GLY A 6 16.33 1.87 -15.32
N ARG A 7 17.49 1.67 -14.71
CA ARG A 7 18.75 2.36 -15.07
C ARG A 7 19.26 1.94 -16.43
N LEU A 8 19.20 0.65 -16.75
CA LEU A 8 19.69 0.08 -18.02
C LEU A 8 18.72 0.30 -19.20
N GLY A 9 17.43 0.28 -18.94
CA GLY A 9 16.41 0.18 -19.97
C GLY A 9 16.30 -1.24 -20.58
N ALA A 10 15.25 -1.50 -21.35
CA ALA A 10 14.87 -2.85 -21.77
C ALA A 10 15.94 -3.59 -22.59
N ILE A 11 16.59 -2.91 -23.53
CA ILE A 11 17.57 -3.53 -24.44
C ILE A 11 18.84 -3.91 -23.67
N ALA A 12 19.40 -3.00 -22.88
CA ALA A 12 20.60 -3.26 -22.10
C ALA A 12 20.34 -4.26 -20.96
N TRP A 13 19.15 -4.22 -20.35
CA TRP A 13 18.71 -5.21 -19.38
C TRP A 13 18.70 -6.61 -20.00
N ARG A 14 18.09 -6.77 -21.17
CA ARG A 14 18.04 -8.07 -21.86
C ARG A 14 19.44 -8.59 -22.17
N ARG A 15 20.32 -7.76 -22.72
CA ARG A 15 21.71 -8.13 -23.00
C ARG A 15 22.47 -8.58 -21.74
N GLY A 16 22.28 -7.84 -20.63
CA GLY A 16 22.86 -8.20 -19.33
C GLY A 16 22.32 -9.53 -18.79
N MET A 17 21.02 -9.79 -18.92
CA MET A 17 20.40 -11.06 -18.52
C MET A 17 20.92 -12.25 -19.35
N ASP A 18 21.06 -12.08 -20.66
CA ASP A 18 21.62 -13.13 -21.53
C ASP A 18 23.06 -13.48 -21.12
N GLU A 19 23.88 -12.46 -20.79
CA GLU A 19 25.24 -12.66 -20.27
C GLU A 19 25.26 -13.33 -18.90
N TYR A 20 24.36 -12.92 -17.99
CA TYR A 20 24.23 -13.55 -16.68
C TYR A 20 23.89 -15.05 -16.78
N PHE A 21 22.91 -15.43 -17.60
CA PHE A 21 22.58 -16.83 -17.82
C PHE A 21 23.69 -17.60 -18.54
N ARG A 22 24.36 -16.99 -19.49
CA ARG A 22 25.51 -17.62 -20.16
C ARG A 22 26.62 -18.00 -19.17
N ARG A 23 26.85 -17.18 -18.11
CA ARG A 23 27.91 -17.43 -17.11
C ARG A 23 27.48 -18.35 -15.98
N HIS A 24 26.23 -18.24 -15.53
CA HIS A 24 25.79 -18.77 -14.25
C HIS A 24 24.59 -19.73 -14.33
N ASP A 25 24.17 -20.12 -15.53
CA ASP A 25 23.07 -21.09 -15.66
C ASP A 25 23.44 -22.43 -14.95
N GLY A 26 22.50 -22.93 -14.13
CA GLY A 26 22.69 -24.13 -13.35
C GLY A 26 23.69 -24.01 -12.17
N GLN A 27 24.14 -22.80 -11.83
CA GLN A 27 25.08 -22.55 -10.74
C GLN A 27 24.44 -21.69 -9.62
N ALA A 28 24.98 -21.80 -8.42
CA ALA A 28 24.69 -20.83 -7.36
C ALA A 28 25.48 -19.56 -7.63
N ALA A 29 24.77 -18.43 -7.80
CA ALA A 29 25.38 -17.13 -8.06
C ALA A 29 25.03 -16.12 -6.97
N THR A 30 25.96 -15.19 -6.71
CA THR A 30 25.76 -14.09 -5.76
C THR A 30 25.17 -12.85 -6.44
N VAL A 31 24.72 -11.87 -5.64
CA VAL A 31 24.23 -10.60 -6.16
C VAL A 31 25.33 -9.81 -6.87
N GLU A 32 26.57 -9.90 -6.37
CA GLU A 32 27.75 -9.28 -6.95
C GLU A 32 28.01 -9.82 -8.35
N GLN A 33 27.98 -11.15 -8.52
CA GLN A 33 28.15 -11.81 -9.82
C GLN A 33 27.02 -11.42 -10.80
N PHE A 34 25.81 -11.27 -10.30
CA PHE A 34 24.68 -10.80 -11.09
C PHE A 34 24.90 -9.36 -11.59
N LEU A 35 25.27 -8.41 -10.71
CA LEU A 35 25.54 -7.04 -11.07
C LEU A 35 26.76 -6.90 -12.00
N ALA A 36 27.81 -7.70 -11.75
CA ALA A 36 29.00 -7.72 -12.61
C ALA A 36 28.65 -8.17 -14.03
N ALA A 37 27.88 -9.28 -14.18
CA ALA A 37 27.48 -9.76 -15.51
C ALA A 37 26.65 -8.72 -16.28
N LEU A 38 25.69 -8.06 -15.61
CA LEU A 38 24.88 -7.02 -16.22
C LEU A 38 25.71 -5.78 -16.57
N GLY A 39 26.61 -5.38 -15.67
CA GLY A 39 27.46 -4.19 -15.84
C GLY A 39 28.46 -4.36 -17.00
N GLU A 40 29.20 -5.45 -17.00
CA GLU A 40 30.20 -5.76 -18.03
C GLU A 40 29.58 -5.89 -19.43
N ALA A 41 28.43 -6.57 -19.54
CA ALA A 41 27.71 -6.69 -20.82
C ALA A 41 27.30 -5.33 -21.41
N ASN A 42 27.22 -4.29 -20.59
CA ASN A 42 26.75 -2.95 -20.96
C ASN A 42 27.80 -1.85 -20.82
N GLY A 43 29.02 -2.18 -20.36
CA GLY A 43 30.06 -1.19 -20.11
C GLY A 43 29.70 -0.17 -19.02
N ILE A 44 28.93 -0.58 -18.01
CA ILE A 44 28.44 0.28 -16.93
C ILE A 44 28.83 -0.34 -15.59
N ASP A 45 29.34 0.47 -14.66
CA ASP A 45 29.57 0.01 -13.28
C ASP A 45 28.25 0.00 -12.50
N LEU A 46 27.80 -1.20 -12.12
CA LEU A 46 26.58 -1.42 -11.31
C LEU A 46 26.92 -1.81 -9.85
N MET A 47 28.18 -1.93 -9.48
CA MET A 47 28.60 -2.31 -8.12
C MET A 47 28.11 -1.33 -7.03
N PRO A 48 28.00 0.00 -7.27
CA PRO A 48 27.43 0.92 -6.29
C PRO A 48 26.01 0.57 -5.83
N TYR A 49 25.23 -0.18 -6.64
CA TYR A 49 23.90 -0.65 -6.25
C TYR A 49 23.90 -1.70 -5.15
N LEU A 50 25.04 -2.31 -4.80
CA LEU A 50 25.16 -3.18 -3.63
C LEU A 50 24.87 -2.44 -2.32
N ALA A 51 25.06 -1.13 -2.26
CA ALA A 51 24.72 -0.32 -1.09
C ALA A 51 23.25 -0.46 -0.67
N TRP A 52 22.32 -0.77 -1.60
CA TRP A 52 20.92 -1.03 -1.31
C TRP A 52 20.69 -2.32 -0.51
N TYR A 53 21.61 -3.29 -0.55
CA TYR A 53 21.56 -4.50 0.27
C TYR A 53 22.20 -4.32 1.63
N ALA A 54 23.20 -3.43 1.71
CA ALA A 54 23.99 -3.21 2.93
C ALA A 54 23.40 -2.13 3.85
N GLN A 55 22.55 -1.23 3.33
CA GLN A 55 22.00 -0.14 4.12
C GLN A 55 20.51 -0.34 4.42
N SER A 56 20.16 -0.31 5.70
CA SER A 56 18.78 -0.35 6.19
C SER A 56 18.08 1.02 6.08
N GLY A 57 16.76 1.02 6.11
CA GLY A 57 15.92 2.21 6.04
C GLY A 57 15.47 2.53 4.60
N THR A 58 14.39 3.31 4.49
CA THR A 58 13.85 3.77 3.20
C THR A 58 14.34 5.19 2.92
N PRO A 59 15.04 5.44 1.80
CA PRO A 59 15.47 6.79 1.44
C PRO A 59 14.28 7.71 1.20
N GLN A 60 14.42 8.95 1.63
CA GLN A 60 13.55 10.07 1.30
C GLN A 60 14.17 10.84 0.13
N LEU A 61 13.39 11.07 -0.91
CA LEU A 61 13.79 11.86 -2.07
C LEU A 61 12.98 13.16 -2.08
N HIS A 62 13.67 14.28 -1.86
CA HIS A 62 13.10 15.61 -1.98
C HIS A 62 13.41 16.16 -3.36
N ALA A 63 12.38 16.64 -4.05
CA ALA A 63 12.50 17.19 -5.40
C ALA A 63 11.90 18.59 -5.45
N ARG A 64 12.65 19.54 -6.01
CA ARG A 64 12.22 20.91 -6.26
C ARG A 64 12.50 21.31 -7.68
N GLY A 65 11.47 21.80 -8.39
CA GLY A 65 11.55 22.27 -9.75
C GLY A 65 11.49 23.79 -9.84
N GLU A 66 12.34 24.39 -10.67
CA GLU A 66 12.32 25.83 -10.96
C GLU A 66 12.41 26.06 -12.49
N TYR A 67 11.56 26.92 -13.02
CA TYR A 67 11.54 27.27 -14.43
C TYR A 67 11.85 28.73 -14.66
N ASP A 68 12.88 29.01 -15.48
CA ASP A 68 13.19 30.35 -15.97
C ASP A 68 12.60 30.52 -17.38
N PRO A 69 11.49 31.27 -17.52
CA PRO A 69 10.84 31.46 -18.81
C PRO A 69 11.66 32.31 -19.79
N THR A 70 12.54 33.17 -19.28
CA THR A 70 13.40 34.04 -20.13
C THR A 70 14.49 33.23 -20.81
N ARG A 71 15.09 32.31 -20.06
CA ARG A 71 16.14 31.44 -20.56
C ARG A 71 15.62 30.13 -21.13
N ARG A 72 14.31 29.82 -20.90
CA ARG A 72 13.70 28.54 -21.22
C ARG A 72 14.42 27.36 -20.56
N VAL A 73 14.87 27.56 -19.33
CA VAL A 73 15.63 26.55 -18.56
C VAL A 73 14.76 26.03 -17.43
N TYR A 74 14.70 24.70 -17.32
CA TYR A 74 14.10 24.03 -16.15
C TYR A 74 15.20 23.39 -15.31
N SER A 75 15.26 23.74 -14.03
CA SER A 75 16.22 23.20 -13.07
C SER A 75 15.47 22.29 -12.08
N LEU A 76 15.92 21.04 -11.97
CA LEU A 76 15.38 20.06 -11.02
C LEU A 76 16.44 19.72 -9.98
N THR A 77 16.24 20.16 -8.75
CA THR A 77 17.11 19.82 -7.62
C THR A 77 16.54 18.59 -6.91
N LEU A 78 17.35 17.54 -6.83
CA LEU A 78 17.04 16.31 -6.12
C LEU A 78 17.97 16.18 -4.91
N ARG A 79 17.40 15.91 -3.73
CA ARG A 79 18.11 15.67 -2.48
C ARG A 79 17.65 14.36 -1.86
N GLN A 80 18.58 13.52 -1.43
CA GLN A 80 18.26 12.28 -0.73
C GLN A 80 18.69 12.32 0.74
N HIS A 81 17.89 11.67 1.57
CA HIS A 81 18.17 11.46 2.99
C HIS A 81 17.64 10.09 3.41
N THR A 82 18.42 9.36 4.22
CA THR A 82 17.94 8.13 4.88
C THR A 82 18.09 8.32 6.40
N ALA A 83 17.00 8.15 7.14
CA ALA A 83 17.03 8.33 8.59
C ALA A 83 17.96 7.28 9.25
N PRO A 84 18.68 7.64 10.32
CA PRO A 84 19.43 6.69 11.14
C PRO A 84 18.56 5.53 11.61
N THR A 85 19.16 4.34 11.71
CA THR A 85 18.55 3.17 12.34
C THR A 85 19.45 2.70 13.49
N PRO A 86 18.93 1.97 14.51
CA PRO A 86 19.72 1.58 15.67
C PRO A 86 21.05 0.91 15.32
N ASP A 87 21.06 0.02 14.30
CA ASP A 87 22.25 -0.71 13.87
C ASP A 87 23.12 0.08 12.87
N GLN A 88 22.62 1.19 12.34
CA GLN A 88 23.31 2.00 11.33
C GLN A 88 23.00 3.49 11.54
N PRO A 89 23.66 4.18 12.48
CA PRO A 89 23.46 5.60 12.75
C PRO A 89 23.95 6.51 11.61
N HIS A 90 24.91 6.05 10.82
CA HIS A 90 25.45 6.79 9.67
C HIS A 90 24.97 6.17 8.37
N LYS A 91 24.38 7.01 7.52
CA LYS A 91 23.84 6.62 6.22
C LYS A 91 24.62 7.29 5.09
N GLN A 92 24.82 6.54 4.01
CA GLN A 92 25.45 7.03 2.77
C GLN A 92 24.38 7.35 1.73
N ALA A 93 24.75 8.19 0.74
CA ALA A 93 23.93 8.40 -0.44
C ALA A 93 23.86 7.11 -1.26
N LEU A 94 22.66 6.72 -1.65
CA LEU A 94 22.41 5.56 -2.49
C LEU A 94 22.28 5.98 -3.97
N PRO A 95 22.67 5.15 -4.95
CA PRO A 95 22.36 5.41 -6.34
C PRO A 95 20.86 5.25 -6.59
N ILE A 96 20.16 6.37 -6.82
CA ILE A 96 18.71 6.44 -7.03
C ILE A 96 18.44 6.83 -8.48
N PRO A 97 17.95 5.93 -9.34
CA PRO A 97 17.51 6.27 -10.69
C PRO A 97 16.11 6.90 -10.62
N VAL A 98 16.01 8.16 -10.99
CA VAL A 98 14.77 8.94 -11.02
C VAL A 98 14.34 9.14 -12.46
N ARG A 99 13.28 8.45 -12.89
CA ARG A 99 12.70 8.66 -14.21
C ARG A 99 11.78 9.87 -14.18
N VAL A 100 12.03 10.82 -15.10
CA VAL A 100 11.42 12.15 -15.09
C VAL A 100 10.81 12.45 -16.45
N ALA A 101 9.64 13.10 -16.46
CA ALA A 101 9.08 13.82 -17.60
C ALA A 101 8.61 15.20 -17.15
N LEU A 102 8.62 16.17 -18.07
CA LEU A 102 8.03 17.49 -17.86
C LEU A 102 6.72 17.58 -18.67
N LEU A 103 5.61 17.91 -18.01
CA LEU A 103 4.32 18.01 -18.66
C LEU A 103 3.99 19.48 -18.97
N ALA A 104 3.47 19.74 -20.18
CA ALA A 104 2.92 21.01 -20.58
C ALA A 104 1.52 21.24 -19.97
N ALA A 105 0.96 22.43 -20.09
CA ALA A 105 -0.37 22.79 -19.60
C ALA A 105 -1.53 21.97 -20.19
N ASP A 106 -1.32 21.37 -21.36
CA ASP A 106 -2.29 20.47 -22.02
C ASP A 106 -2.10 18.99 -21.64
N GLY A 107 -1.19 18.68 -20.73
CA GLY A 107 -0.89 17.33 -20.24
C GLY A 107 0.09 16.53 -21.10
N ARG A 108 0.53 17.04 -22.25
CA ARG A 108 1.52 16.34 -23.07
C ARG A 108 2.90 16.42 -22.42
N ALA A 109 3.66 15.30 -22.51
CA ALA A 109 5.06 15.30 -22.11
C ALA A 109 5.90 16.11 -23.11
N LEU A 110 6.67 17.05 -22.58
CA LEU A 110 7.57 17.92 -23.37
C LEU A 110 8.77 17.12 -23.86
N PRO A 111 9.30 17.44 -25.06
CA PRO A 111 10.58 16.94 -25.48
C PRO A 111 11.68 17.39 -24.52
N LEU A 112 12.50 16.47 -24.06
CA LEU A 112 13.68 16.75 -23.27
C LEU A 112 14.89 16.82 -24.22
N PRO A 113 15.90 17.69 -23.92
CA PRO A 113 17.09 17.80 -24.73
C PRO A 113 17.74 16.43 -24.96
N ALA A 114 18.06 16.15 -26.22
CA ALA A 114 18.80 14.96 -26.57
C ALA A 114 20.24 15.07 -26.04
N ARG A 115 20.75 13.99 -25.45
CA ARG A 115 22.22 13.88 -25.28
C ARG A 115 22.82 13.54 -26.63
N ASP A 116 24.08 13.95 -26.85
CA ASP A 116 24.78 13.83 -28.12
C ASP A 116 24.43 12.59 -28.95
N GLY A 117 23.78 12.77 -30.09
CA GLY A 117 23.41 11.73 -31.04
C GLY A 117 22.15 10.91 -30.73
N GLU A 118 21.42 11.21 -29.66
CA GLU A 118 20.13 10.54 -29.34
C GLU A 118 18.93 11.32 -29.90
N ALA A 119 17.86 10.59 -30.23
CA ALA A 119 16.57 11.21 -30.58
C ALA A 119 15.96 11.91 -29.36
N ALA A 120 15.22 13.01 -29.60
CA ALA A 120 14.47 13.69 -28.55
C ALA A 120 13.53 12.71 -27.82
N ARG A 121 13.59 12.67 -26.50
CA ARG A 121 12.78 11.82 -25.65
C ARG A 121 11.83 12.67 -24.81
N THR A 122 10.70 12.13 -24.45
CA THR A 122 9.73 12.78 -23.56
C THR A 122 9.93 12.39 -22.08
N ASP A 123 10.83 11.45 -21.81
CA ASP A 123 11.30 11.13 -20.46
C ASP A 123 12.77 10.71 -20.44
N CYS A 124 13.42 10.85 -19.29
CA CYS A 124 14.78 10.40 -19.08
C CYS A 124 14.98 9.85 -17.67
N VAL A 125 16.08 9.12 -17.47
CA VAL A 125 16.48 8.64 -16.14
C VAL A 125 17.66 9.49 -15.66
N LEU A 126 17.45 10.18 -14.54
CA LEU A 126 18.47 10.92 -13.81
C LEU A 126 19.03 10.01 -12.71
N GLU A 127 20.34 9.97 -12.55
CA GLU A 127 20.96 9.19 -11.47
C GLU A 127 21.44 10.13 -10.37
N LEU A 128 20.83 10.01 -9.19
CA LEU A 128 21.24 10.71 -7.98
C LEU A 128 22.11 9.77 -7.14
N ALA A 129 23.43 9.90 -7.22
CA ALA A 129 24.39 9.12 -6.42
C ALA A 129 25.07 9.95 -5.33
N THR A 130 24.71 11.21 -5.18
CA THR A 130 25.20 12.17 -4.19
C THR A 130 24.07 12.58 -3.24
N PRO A 131 24.34 13.18 -2.07
CA PRO A 131 23.27 13.66 -1.17
C PRO A 131 22.33 14.67 -1.86
N GLU A 132 22.85 15.48 -2.78
CA GLU A 132 22.10 16.48 -3.54
C GLU A 132 22.72 16.69 -4.92
N ARG A 133 21.86 16.95 -5.91
CA ARG A 133 22.27 17.33 -7.26
C ARG A 133 21.16 18.10 -7.97
N THR A 134 21.55 19.17 -8.68
CA THR A 134 20.67 19.89 -9.61
C THR A 134 20.92 19.42 -11.04
N PHE A 135 19.83 19.07 -11.74
CA PHE A 135 19.81 18.71 -13.14
C PHE A 135 19.17 19.85 -13.92
N VAL A 136 19.81 20.26 -14.99
CA VAL A 136 19.39 21.40 -15.82
C VAL A 136 18.93 20.87 -17.18
N PHE A 137 17.80 21.37 -17.63
CA PHE A 137 17.21 21.09 -18.94
C PHE A 137 17.05 22.41 -19.69
N ASP A 138 17.81 22.55 -20.79
CA ASP A 138 17.79 23.73 -21.65
C ASP A 138 16.68 23.61 -22.69
N ASP A 139 16.25 24.74 -23.23
CA ASP A 139 15.23 24.88 -24.30
C ASP A 139 13.89 24.17 -23.99
N ILE A 140 13.44 24.24 -22.74
CA ILE A 140 12.15 23.71 -22.35
C ILE A 140 11.04 24.72 -22.60
N ALA A 141 9.99 24.28 -23.30
CA ALA A 141 8.78 25.10 -23.51
C ALA A 141 7.87 25.00 -22.28
N ALA A 142 7.60 26.14 -21.62
CA ALA A 142 6.62 26.36 -20.55
C ALA A 142 6.09 25.08 -19.85
N PRO A 143 6.88 24.41 -19.00
CA PRO A 143 6.45 23.24 -18.26
C PRO A 143 5.42 23.64 -17.21
N ARG A 144 4.36 22.82 -17.03
CA ARG A 144 3.37 22.98 -15.97
C ARG A 144 3.84 22.29 -14.70
N VAL A 145 4.31 21.03 -14.82
CA VAL A 145 4.70 20.21 -13.69
C VAL A 145 5.70 19.12 -14.10
N ALA A 146 6.58 18.73 -13.19
CA ALA A 146 7.44 17.55 -13.35
C ALA A 146 6.74 16.30 -12.84
N SER A 147 6.76 15.22 -13.64
CA SER A 147 6.38 13.88 -13.24
C SER A 147 7.63 13.09 -12.86
N LEU A 148 7.69 12.57 -11.65
CA LEU A 148 8.86 11.94 -11.06
C LEU A 148 8.62 10.46 -10.74
N LEU A 149 9.72 9.67 -10.69
CA LEU A 149 9.69 8.23 -10.39
C LEU A 149 8.81 7.41 -11.34
N ARG A 150 8.62 7.86 -12.57
CA ARG A 150 7.80 7.17 -13.58
C ARG A 150 8.20 5.70 -13.68
N GLY A 151 7.18 4.82 -13.80
CA GLY A 151 7.37 3.38 -13.80
C GLY A 151 7.88 2.80 -12.48
N PHE A 152 7.75 3.53 -11.36
CA PHE A 152 8.34 3.16 -10.07
C PHE A 152 9.85 2.93 -10.19
N SER A 153 10.56 3.93 -10.71
CA SER A 153 11.99 3.81 -11.01
C SER A 153 12.87 3.57 -9.78
N ALA A 154 12.43 3.99 -8.58
CA ALA A 154 13.13 3.71 -7.32
C ALA A 154 12.15 3.54 -6.13
N PRO A 155 12.45 2.62 -5.18
CA PRO A 155 11.63 2.40 -3.97
C PRO A 155 12.01 3.42 -2.87
N VAL A 156 11.65 4.67 -3.07
CA VAL A 156 11.94 5.79 -2.18
C VAL A 156 10.64 6.49 -1.78
N ARG A 157 10.65 7.24 -0.67
CA ARG A 157 9.56 8.15 -0.33
C ARG A 157 9.79 9.49 -1.03
N LEU A 158 8.87 9.86 -1.92
CA LEU A 158 8.95 11.09 -2.69
C LEU A 158 8.28 12.24 -1.92
N TYR A 159 9.02 13.34 -1.81
CA TYR A 159 8.53 14.63 -1.32
C TYR A 159 8.76 15.69 -2.40
N THR A 160 7.70 16.39 -2.79
CA THR A 160 7.74 17.42 -3.82
C THR A 160 7.20 18.73 -3.26
N ASP A 161 7.45 19.83 -3.94
CA ASP A 161 6.83 21.13 -3.75
C ASP A 161 5.50 21.28 -4.51
N HIS A 162 4.94 20.19 -5.00
CA HIS A 162 3.66 20.19 -5.71
C HIS A 162 2.52 20.61 -4.81
N HIS A 163 1.75 21.57 -5.25
CA HIS A 163 0.48 21.92 -4.62
C HIS A 163 -0.65 20.95 -5.01
N ALA A 164 -1.79 21.05 -4.34
CA ALA A 164 -2.93 20.17 -4.60
C ALA A 164 -3.38 20.20 -6.06
N ASP A 165 -3.33 21.38 -6.71
CA ASP A 165 -3.69 21.56 -8.12
C ASP A 165 -2.69 20.89 -9.07
N ASP A 166 -1.41 20.82 -8.69
CA ASP A 166 -0.37 20.11 -9.47
C ASP A 166 -0.56 18.61 -9.39
N LEU A 167 -0.86 18.09 -8.19
CA LEU A 167 -1.19 16.68 -8.00
C LEU A 167 -2.47 16.28 -8.71
N ALA A 168 -3.50 17.12 -8.67
CA ALA A 168 -4.74 16.92 -9.42
C ALA A 168 -4.50 16.95 -10.94
N PHE A 169 -3.60 17.82 -11.42
CA PHE A 169 -3.21 17.87 -12.81
C PHE A 169 -2.48 16.59 -13.23
N LEU A 170 -1.49 16.13 -12.45
CA LEU A 170 -0.82 14.85 -12.68
C LEU A 170 -1.81 13.68 -12.68
N LEU A 171 -2.73 13.64 -11.72
CA LEU A 171 -3.76 12.62 -11.64
C LEU A 171 -4.65 12.56 -12.88
N ARG A 172 -4.97 13.72 -13.51
CA ARG A 172 -5.77 13.78 -14.75
C ARG A 172 -4.97 13.42 -15.99
N HIS A 173 -3.75 13.93 -16.13
CA HIS A 173 -3.03 14.01 -17.40
C HIS A 173 -1.81 13.11 -17.52
N GLU A 174 -1.24 12.62 -16.40
CA GLU A 174 -0.06 11.77 -16.46
C GLU A 174 -0.37 10.45 -17.20
N SER A 175 0.51 10.07 -18.10
CA SER A 175 0.39 8.84 -18.89
C SER A 175 1.00 7.61 -18.19
N ASP A 176 1.97 7.82 -17.26
CA ASP A 176 2.53 6.75 -16.45
C ASP A 176 1.59 6.37 -15.31
N GLY A 177 1.15 5.11 -15.29
CA GLY A 177 0.17 4.63 -14.32
C GLY A 177 0.66 4.70 -12.87
N PHE A 178 1.96 4.50 -12.62
CA PHE A 178 2.51 4.61 -11.27
C PHE A 178 2.53 6.07 -10.78
N SER A 179 3.06 6.99 -11.59
CA SER A 179 3.12 8.41 -11.22
C SER A 179 1.73 9.01 -11.04
N ARG A 180 0.76 8.55 -11.85
CA ARG A 180 -0.65 8.91 -11.71
C ARG A 180 -1.24 8.42 -10.38
N TRP A 181 -0.97 7.17 -10.02
CA TRP A 181 -1.36 6.60 -8.73
C TRP A 181 -0.67 7.33 -7.56
N GLU A 182 0.62 7.61 -7.65
CA GLU A 182 1.37 8.32 -6.61
C GLU A 182 0.80 9.74 -6.38
N ALA A 183 0.42 10.46 -7.44
CA ALA A 183 -0.24 11.77 -7.32
C ALA A 183 -1.58 11.66 -6.56
N ALA A 184 -2.39 10.63 -6.86
CA ALA A 184 -3.62 10.36 -6.11
C ALA A 184 -3.36 10.07 -4.64
N GLN A 185 -2.31 9.28 -4.33
CA GLN A 185 -1.94 8.93 -2.96
C GLN A 185 -1.41 10.15 -2.17
N GLN A 186 -0.58 11.00 -2.80
CA GLN A 186 -0.08 12.22 -2.16
C GLN A 186 -1.22 13.20 -1.85
N LEU A 187 -2.14 13.40 -2.79
CA LEU A 187 -3.30 14.26 -2.59
C LEU A 187 -4.22 13.71 -1.48
N ALA A 188 -4.45 12.39 -1.46
CA ALA A 188 -5.23 11.73 -0.40
C ALA A 188 -4.54 11.83 0.98
N ARG A 189 -3.21 11.71 1.07
CA ARG A 189 -2.44 11.93 2.31
C ARG A 189 -2.60 13.35 2.81
N SER A 190 -2.44 14.34 1.92
CA SER A 190 -2.63 15.76 2.28
C SER A 190 -4.07 16.06 2.74
N ALA A 191 -5.07 15.42 2.13
CA ALA A 191 -6.46 15.51 2.58
C ALA A 191 -6.65 14.88 3.97
N LEU A 192 -6.04 13.72 4.21
CA LEU A 192 -6.09 13.02 5.49
C LEU A 192 -5.45 13.84 6.61
N ASP A 193 -4.32 14.50 6.36
CA ASP A 193 -3.65 15.37 7.32
C ASP A 193 -4.56 16.54 7.73
N GLY A 194 -5.28 17.13 6.79
CA GLY A 194 -6.28 18.17 7.07
C GLY A 194 -7.44 17.65 7.93
N VAL A 195 -7.94 16.45 7.66
CA VAL A 195 -9.01 15.81 8.45
C VAL A 195 -8.51 15.51 9.86
N LEU A 196 -7.30 14.95 10.02
CA LEU A 196 -6.70 14.65 11.32
C LEU A 196 -6.44 15.92 12.14
N ALA A 197 -6.10 17.03 11.50
CA ALA A 197 -5.95 18.33 12.16
C ALA A 197 -7.29 18.96 12.60
N GLY A 198 -8.42 18.34 12.26
CA GLY A 198 -9.75 18.86 12.57
C GLY A 198 -10.09 20.15 11.81
N ALA A 199 -9.50 20.37 10.64
CA ALA A 199 -9.76 21.55 9.82
C ALA A 199 -11.26 21.62 9.43
N PRO A 200 -11.93 22.78 9.57
CA PRO A 200 -13.35 22.91 9.24
C PRO A 200 -13.63 22.71 7.75
N GLU A 201 -12.67 23.03 6.91
CA GLU A 201 -12.66 22.75 5.48
C GLU A 201 -11.33 22.13 5.07
N VAL A 202 -11.38 21.11 4.22
CA VAL A 202 -10.21 20.42 3.67
C VAL A 202 -10.26 20.50 2.14
N PRO A 203 -9.73 21.59 1.53
CA PRO A 203 -9.75 21.76 0.09
C PRO A 203 -9.14 20.60 -0.68
N GLN A 204 -8.08 19.99 -0.13
CA GLN A 204 -7.42 18.82 -0.71
C GLN A 204 -8.35 17.62 -0.84
N LEU A 205 -9.24 17.39 0.14
CA LEU A 205 -10.25 16.33 0.09
C LEU A 205 -11.24 16.57 -1.05
N ARG A 206 -11.72 17.81 -1.19
CA ARG A 206 -12.61 18.19 -2.27
C ARG A 206 -11.94 18.00 -3.64
N ILE A 207 -10.73 18.53 -3.82
CA ILE A 207 -9.96 18.41 -5.06
C ILE A 207 -9.72 16.93 -5.42
N TRP A 208 -9.37 16.10 -4.44
CA TRP A 208 -9.18 14.67 -4.63
C TRP A 208 -10.46 13.97 -5.09
N CYS A 209 -11.58 14.20 -4.39
CA CYS A 209 -12.87 13.61 -4.75
C CYS A 209 -13.39 14.09 -6.11
N ASP A 210 -13.29 15.40 -6.42
CA ASP A 210 -13.73 15.95 -7.69
C ASP A 210 -12.92 15.39 -8.86
N THR A 211 -11.59 15.32 -8.69
CA THR A 211 -10.70 14.77 -9.73
C THR A 211 -10.99 13.29 -9.99
N LEU A 212 -11.21 12.51 -8.95
CA LEU A 212 -11.56 11.09 -9.09
C LEU A 212 -12.95 10.90 -9.70
N ALA A 213 -13.91 11.78 -9.39
CA ALA A 213 -15.24 11.73 -10.00
C ALA A 213 -15.19 12.04 -11.49
N ASP A 214 -14.40 13.03 -11.92
CA ASP A 214 -14.17 13.30 -13.33
C ASP A 214 -13.57 12.06 -14.05
N LEU A 215 -12.54 11.46 -13.47
CA LEU A 215 -11.88 10.27 -14.02
C LEU A 215 -12.79 9.04 -14.03
N PHE A 216 -13.66 8.91 -13.04
CA PHE A 216 -14.62 7.81 -12.97
C PHE A 216 -15.57 7.77 -14.15
N MET A 217 -15.83 8.92 -14.77
CA MET A 217 -16.69 9.04 -15.95
C MET A 217 -15.95 8.83 -17.28
N THR A 218 -14.63 8.63 -17.25
CA THR A 218 -13.83 8.44 -18.48
C THR A 218 -13.55 6.96 -18.76
N ASP A 219 -13.04 6.68 -19.98
CA ASP A 219 -12.57 5.34 -20.38
C ASP A 219 -11.11 5.16 -19.97
N ILE A 220 -10.90 4.89 -18.69
CA ILE A 220 -9.60 4.57 -18.09
C ILE A 220 -9.53 3.08 -17.79
N ASP A 221 -8.32 2.50 -17.87
CA ASP A 221 -8.09 1.11 -17.52
C ASP A 221 -8.73 0.75 -16.17
N PRO A 222 -9.60 -0.28 -16.10
CA PRO A 222 -10.33 -0.62 -14.88
C PRO A 222 -9.43 -0.98 -13.69
N ALA A 223 -8.25 -1.59 -13.94
CA ALA A 223 -7.32 -1.92 -12.87
C ALA A 223 -6.72 -0.64 -12.27
N LEU A 224 -6.30 0.29 -13.13
CA LEU A 224 -5.78 1.58 -12.68
C LEU A 224 -6.85 2.39 -11.95
N LEU A 225 -8.07 2.49 -12.49
CA LEU A 225 -9.16 3.21 -11.84
C LEU A 225 -9.47 2.66 -10.45
N ALA A 226 -9.49 1.35 -10.28
CA ALA A 226 -9.72 0.72 -8.97
C ALA A 226 -8.63 1.11 -7.94
N GLU A 227 -7.36 1.22 -8.38
CA GLU A 227 -6.26 1.70 -7.54
C GLU A 227 -6.39 3.18 -7.19
N LEU A 228 -6.71 4.03 -8.17
CA LEU A 228 -6.89 5.47 -7.97
C LEU A 228 -8.01 5.78 -6.96
N LEU A 229 -9.11 5.03 -7.04
CA LEU A 229 -10.24 5.15 -6.10
C LEU A 229 -9.91 4.64 -4.69
N THR A 230 -8.77 3.98 -4.47
CA THR A 230 -8.40 3.39 -3.18
C THR A 230 -7.46 4.35 -2.43
N PRO A 231 -7.86 4.91 -1.28
CA PRO A 231 -6.99 5.77 -0.48
C PRO A 231 -5.81 4.98 0.11
N PRO A 232 -4.76 5.65 0.61
CA PRO A 232 -3.60 5.01 1.20
C PRO A 232 -3.95 3.95 2.24
N ASP A 233 -3.15 2.87 2.28
CA ASP A 233 -3.35 1.78 3.25
C ASP A 233 -3.16 2.26 4.69
N TYR A 234 -3.99 1.75 5.61
CA TYR A 234 -3.94 2.13 7.02
C TYR A 234 -2.54 1.89 7.63
N ASN A 235 -1.91 0.75 7.35
CA ASN A 235 -0.61 0.43 7.94
C ASN A 235 0.51 1.31 7.36
N GLU A 236 0.40 1.71 6.09
CA GLU A 236 1.32 2.69 5.49
C GLU A 236 1.20 4.05 6.18
N LEU A 237 -0.02 4.55 6.36
CA LEU A 237 -0.30 5.80 7.06
C LEU A 237 0.16 5.74 8.52
N ALA A 238 -0.12 4.65 9.21
CA ALA A 238 0.30 4.45 10.60
C ALA A 238 1.82 4.53 10.77
N GLN A 239 2.62 4.22 9.74
CA GLN A 239 4.08 4.36 9.80
C GLN A 239 4.57 5.81 9.79
N THR A 240 3.75 6.77 9.41
CA THR A 240 4.11 8.20 9.35
C THR A 240 3.53 9.02 10.50
N CYS A 241 2.56 8.48 11.25
CA CYS A 241 1.97 9.15 12.42
C CYS A 241 2.82 8.95 13.68
N ASP A 242 3.15 10.03 14.40
CA ASP A 242 3.83 9.99 15.70
C ASP A 242 3.42 11.23 16.54
N PRO A 243 2.65 11.07 17.62
CA PRO A 243 2.07 9.81 18.11
C PRO A 243 0.96 9.26 17.19
N LEU A 244 0.79 7.93 17.17
CA LEU A 244 -0.28 7.27 16.46
C LEU A 244 -1.51 7.13 17.36
N ASP A 245 -2.62 7.75 16.98
CA ASP A 245 -3.96 7.40 17.47
C ASP A 245 -4.66 6.50 16.42
N PRO A 246 -4.78 5.20 16.68
CA PRO A 246 -5.39 4.26 15.74
C PRO A 246 -6.84 4.58 15.40
N ALA A 247 -7.60 5.09 16.36
CA ALA A 247 -9.01 5.41 16.15
C ALA A 247 -9.18 6.67 15.30
N ALA A 248 -8.41 7.71 15.60
CA ALA A 248 -8.42 8.96 14.82
C ALA A 248 -7.99 8.72 13.37
N LEU A 249 -6.90 7.96 13.16
CA LEU A 249 -6.43 7.63 11.82
C LEU A 249 -7.47 6.81 11.03
N HIS A 250 -8.11 5.83 11.67
CA HIS A 250 -9.17 5.05 11.05
C HIS A 250 -10.35 5.94 10.66
N ALA A 251 -10.82 6.79 11.59
CA ALA A 251 -11.94 7.70 11.34
C ALA A 251 -11.65 8.68 10.19
N ALA A 252 -10.44 9.25 10.16
CA ALA A 252 -10.04 10.14 9.06
C ALA A 252 -10.05 9.41 7.71
N ARG A 253 -9.54 8.18 7.66
CA ARG A 253 -9.57 7.36 6.45
C ARG A 253 -11.00 6.99 6.02
N GLU A 254 -11.89 6.69 6.97
CA GLU A 254 -13.30 6.47 6.70
C GLU A 254 -13.98 7.73 6.15
N THR A 255 -13.61 8.92 6.64
CA THR A 255 -14.07 10.21 6.09
C THR A 255 -13.72 10.36 4.61
N LEU A 256 -12.48 10.04 4.21
CA LEU A 256 -12.08 10.07 2.80
C LEU A 256 -12.94 9.12 1.95
N GLU A 257 -13.10 7.86 2.40
CA GLU A 257 -13.89 6.85 1.69
C GLU A 257 -15.38 7.25 1.58
N GLN A 258 -15.94 7.79 2.65
CA GLN A 258 -17.33 8.22 2.71
C GLN A 258 -17.58 9.42 1.80
N THR A 259 -16.70 10.44 1.84
CA THR A 259 -16.81 11.64 1.00
C THR A 259 -16.70 11.27 -0.49
N LEU A 260 -15.76 10.39 -0.84
CA LEU A 260 -15.62 9.91 -2.21
C LEU A 260 -16.88 9.14 -2.65
N ALA A 261 -17.42 8.25 -1.80
CA ALA A 261 -18.62 7.50 -2.12
C ALA A 261 -19.82 8.43 -2.38
N HIS A 262 -20.03 9.43 -1.53
CA HIS A 262 -21.10 10.45 -1.75
C HIS A 262 -20.86 11.27 -3.03
N ARG A 263 -19.61 11.64 -3.32
CA ARG A 263 -19.29 12.40 -4.53
C ARG A 263 -19.55 11.61 -5.82
N LEU A 264 -19.36 10.29 -5.79
CA LEU A 264 -19.67 9.41 -6.91
C LEU A 264 -21.16 9.07 -7.02
N GLY A 265 -21.88 9.00 -5.89
CA GLY A 265 -23.33 8.83 -5.84
C GLY A 265 -23.84 7.65 -6.69
N ASP A 266 -24.91 7.88 -7.43
CA ASP A 266 -25.60 6.87 -8.25
C ASP A 266 -24.71 6.28 -9.37
N ALA A 267 -23.63 6.97 -9.76
CA ALA A 267 -22.69 6.47 -10.75
C ALA A 267 -22.02 5.16 -10.30
N LEU A 268 -21.90 4.92 -8.98
CA LEU A 268 -21.35 3.66 -8.42
C LEU A 268 -22.21 2.45 -8.81
N GLY A 269 -23.52 2.53 -8.59
CA GLY A 269 -24.47 1.47 -8.94
C GLY A 269 -24.54 1.24 -10.44
N ALA A 270 -24.57 2.32 -11.23
CA ALA A 270 -24.57 2.27 -12.69
C ALA A 270 -23.29 1.60 -13.24
N ARG A 271 -22.10 2.01 -12.77
CA ARG A 271 -20.82 1.42 -13.18
C ARG A 271 -20.72 -0.04 -12.75
N HIS A 272 -21.15 -0.36 -11.52
CA HIS A 272 -21.19 -1.74 -11.04
C HIS A 272 -22.05 -2.62 -11.95
N THR A 273 -23.25 -2.18 -12.30
CA THR A 273 -24.17 -2.89 -13.19
C THR A 273 -23.59 -3.05 -14.61
N PHE A 274 -22.96 -2.02 -15.13
CA PHE A 274 -22.27 -2.08 -16.43
C PHE A 274 -21.16 -3.14 -16.43
N LEU A 275 -20.30 -3.15 -15.40
CA LEU A 275 -19.20 -4.11 -15.27
C LEU A 275 -19.69 -5.56 -15.11
N LEU A 276 -20.86 -5.77 -14.53
CA LEU A 276 -21.48 -7.10 -14.43
C LEU A 276 -21.91 -7.69 -15.78
N ARG A 277 -22.38 -6.83 -16.69
CA ARG A 277 -22.87 -7.26 -18.02
C ARG A 277 -21.74 -7.64 -18.97
N SER A 278 -20.51 -7.21 -18.69
CA SER A 278 -19.34 -7.58 -19.50
C SER A 278 -18.95 -9.02 -19.18
N GLU A 279 -18.42 -9.78 -20.18
CA GLU A 279 -18.06 -11.18 -20.01
C GLU A 279 -17.24 -11.46 -18.76
N ALA A 280 -17.76 -12.33 -17.89
CA ALA A 280 -17.15 -12.70 -16.63
C ALA A 280 -16.35 -14.01 -16.79
N GLY A 281 -15.20 -14.14 -16.16
CA GLY A 281 -14.55 -15.41 -15.92
C GLY A 281 -13.12 -15.58 -16.42
N GLY A 282 -12.57 -14.64 -17.20
CA GLY A 282 -11.17 -14.70 -17.63
C GLY A 282 -10.16 -14.52 -16.49
N LEU A 283 -8.96 -15.10 -16.65
CA LEU A 283 -7.81 -14.94 -15.74
C LEU A 283 -6.78 -13.93 -16.26
N ASP A 284 -7.02 -13.35 -17.42
CA ASP A 284 -6.20 -12.31 -18.03
C ASP A 284 -6.22 -10.99 -17.24
N GLY A 285 -5.34 -10.06 -17.61
CA GLY A 285 -5.19 -8.77 -16.94
C GLY A 285 -6.47 -7.91 -16.97
N ALA A 286 -7.14 -7.85 -18.11
CA ALA A 286 -8.36 -7.04 -18.28
C ALA A 286 -9.51 -7.58 -17.42
N SER A 287 -9.72 -8.90 -17.41
CA SER A 287 -10.74 -9.56 -16.58
C SER A 287 -10.47 -9.35 -15.07
N ARG A 288 -9.19 -9.41 -14.64
CA ARG A 288 -8.81 -9.13 -13.25
C ARG A 288 -9.04 -7.67 -12.89
N GLY A 289 -8.67 -6.74 -13.78
CA GLY A 289 -8.89 -5.31 -13.59
C GLY A 289 -10.38 -4.97 -13.45
N ARG A 290 -11.20 -5.52 -14.34
CA ARG A 290 -12.66 -5.36 -14.27
C ARG A 290 -13.25 -5.87 -12.95
N ARG A 291 -12.87 -7.07 -12.47
CA ARG A 291 -13.32 -7.59 -11.16
C ARG A 291 -12.89 -6.70 -10.01
N ARG A 292 -11.67 -6.15 -10.07
CA ARG A 292 -11.16 -5.24 -9.05
C ARG A 292 -12.01 -3.97 -8.97
N LEU A 293 -12.30 -3.35 -10.11
CA LEU A 293 -13.15 -2.17 -10.18
C LEU A 293 -14.58 -2.47 -9.75
N LEU A 294 -15.16 -3.59 -10.18
CA LEU A 294 -16.47 -4.07 -9.77
C LEU A 294 -16.58 -4.15 -8.23
N ASN A 295 -15.62 -4.81 -7.60
CA ASN A 295 -15.58 -4.96 -6.15
C ASN A 295 -15.35 -3.62 -5.43
N ARG A 296 -14.57 -2.71 -6.03
CA ARG A 296 -14.35 -1.37 -5.47
C ARG A 296 -15.61 -0.52 -5.55
N CYS A 297 -16.33 -0.54 -6.67
CA CYS A 297 -17.63 0.13 -6.81
C CYS A 297 -18.64 -0.37 -5.77
N LEU A 298 -18.77 -1.70 -5.61
CA LEU A 298 -19.67 -2.29 -4.61
C LEU A 298 -19.33 -1.84 -3.19
N ARG A 299 -18.04 -1.83 -2.84
CA ARG A 299 -17.58 -1.42 -1.52
C ARG A 299 -17.89 0.05 -1.21
N LEU A 300 -17.74 0.94 -2.19
CA LEU A 300 -18.09 2.35 -2.04
C LEU A 300 -19.61 2.54 -2.02
N TRP A 301 -20.34 1.84 -2.87
CA TRP A 301 -21.80 1.92 -2.94
C TRP A 301 -22.48 1.51 -1.65
N LEU A 302 -22.02 0.41 -1.03
CA LEU A 302 -22.49 -0.06 0.28
C LEU A 302 -22.35 0.99 1.41
N ARG A 303 -21.56 2.06 1.22
CA ARG A 303 -21.39 3.13 2.21
C ARG A 303 -22.49 4.18 2.16
N ILE A 304 -23.19 4.31 1.04
CA ILE A 304 -24.14 5.40 0.79
C ILE A 304 -25.56 4.91 0.51
N ASP A 305 -25.71 3.65 0.14
CA ASP A 305 -27.01 3.03 -0.14
C ASP A 305 -27.17 1.82 0.80
N LEU A 306 -28.02 1.99 1.81
CA LEU A 306 -28.25 0.98 2.84
C LEU A 306 -29.43 0.05 2.51
N GLU A 307 -30.11 0.25 1.42
CA GLU A 307 -31.27 -0.53 0.99
C GLU A 307 -30.91 -1.44 -0.20
N LEU A 308 -30.57 -0.86 -1.34
CA LEU A 308 -30.31 -1.61 -2.56
C LEU A 308 -28.93 -2.27 -2.61
N ALA A 309 -27.89 -1.57 -2.17
CA ALA A 309 -26.53 -2.09 -2.28
C ALA A 309 -26.30 -3.37 -1.46
N PRO A 310 -26.85 -3.54 -0.22
CA PRO A 310 -26.77 -4.80 0.51
C PRO A 310 -27.50 -5.97 -0.19
N GLU A 311 -28.65 -5.72 -0.82
CA GLU A 311 -29.37 -6.74 -1.59
C GLU A 311 -28.56 -7.19 -2.82
N VAL A 312 -27.97 -6.22 -3.53
CA VAL A 312 -27.05 -6.52 -4.64
C VAL A 312 -25.83 -7.31 -4.14
N ALA A 313 -25.23 -6.91 -3.02
CA ALA A 313 -24.09 -7.63 -2.43
C ALA A 313 -24.47 -9.06 -2.02
N ALA A 314 -25.63 -9.27 -1.41
CA ALA A 314 -26.13 -10.61 -1.05
C ALA A 314 -26.35 -11.49 -2.30
N THR A 315 -26.95 -10.92 -3.34
CA THR A 315 -27.11 -11.60 -4.63
C THR A 315 -25.75 -11.95 -5.26
N ARG A 316 -24.79 -11.02 -5.24
CA ARG A 316 -23.42 -11.24 -5.72
C ARG A 316 -22.71 -12.33 -4.91
N TYR A 317 -22.89 -12.38 -3.60
CA TYR A 317 -22.33 -13.45 -2.77
C TYR A 317 -22.78 -14.84 -3.27
N VAL A 318 -24.07 -15.01 -3.56
CA VAL A 318 -24.64 -16.29 -4.03
C VAL A 318 -24.17 -16.65 -5.41
N LEU A 319 -24.23 -15.68 -6.36
CA LEU A 319 -24.02 -15.89 -7.80
C LEU A 319 -22.57 -15.70 -8.23
N ALA A 320 -21.66 -15.29 -7.33
CA ALA A 320 -20.27 -14.99 -7.67
C ALA A 320 -19.58 -16.13 -8.44
N PRO A 321 -19.03 -15.88 -9.63
CA PRO A 321 -18.33 -16.88 -10.44
C PRO A 321 -16.95 -17.23 -9.88
N SER A 322 -16.42 -16.38 -8.99
CA SER A 322 -15.09 -16.56 -8.39
C SER A 322 -15.11 -16.34 -6.88
N MET A 323 -14.13 -16.96 -6.18
CA MET A 323 -13.90 -16.74 -4.75
C MET A 323 -13.60 -15.25 -4.46
N THR A 324 -12.88 -14.56 -5.33
CA THR A 324 -12.55 -13.13 -5.19
C THR A 324 -13.80 -12.27 -5.08
N GLU A 325 -14.78 -12.48 -5.94
CA GLU A 325 -16.03 -11.71 -5.92
C GLU A 325 -16.92 -12.09 -4.74
N ARG A 326 -16.98 -13.40 -4.40
CA ARG A 326 -17.72 -13.88 -3.24
C ARG A 326 -17.21 -13.28 -1.93
N LEU A 327 -15.89 -13.27 -1.74
CA LEU A 327 -15.27 -12.67 -0.56
C LEU A 327 -15.44 -11.15 -0.51
N ALA A 328 -15.40 -10.47 -1.65
CA ALA A 328 -15.61 -9.02 -1.70
C ALA A 328 -17.06 -8.66 -1.29
N ALA A 329 -18.04 -9.40 -1.81
CA ALA A 329 -19.44 -9.20 -1.43
C ALA A 329 -19.68 -9.48 0.06
N LEU A 330 -19.20 -10.62 0.59
CA LEU A 330 -19.30 -10.98 2.00
C LEU A 330 -18.57 -9.95 2.89
N GLY A 331 -17.37 -9.55 2.54
CA GLY A 331 -16.61 -8.54 3.28
C GLY A 331 -17.29 -7.17 3.29
N GLY A 332 -17.92 -6.78 2.19
CA GLY A 332 -18.74 -5.57 2.12
C GLY A 332 -19.96 -5.60 3.04
N LEU A 333 -20.71 -6.68 3.03
CA LEU A 333 -21.85 -6.89 3.95
C LEU A 333 -21.43 -6.84 5.42
N LEU A 334 -20.30 -7.48 5.75
CA LEU A 334 -19.77 -7.49 7.13
C LEU A 334 -19.31 -6.09 7.58
N ALA A 335 -18.66 -5.33 6.70
CA ALA A 335 -18.15 -4.01 7.03
C ALA A 335 -19.29 -3.01 7.35
N GLN A 336 -20.45 -3.19 6.73
CA GLN A 336 -21.64 -2.35 6.93
C GLN A 336 -22.63 -2.93 7.94
N ASP A 337 -22.29 -4.06 8.57
CA ASP A 337 -23.21 -4.79 9.48
C ASP A 337 -24.59 -5.06 8.87
N ALA A 338 -24.59 -5.34 7.57
CA ALA A 338 -25.82 -5.54 6.82
C ALA A 338 -26.59 -6.77 7.35
N PRO A 339 -27.92 -6.75 7.43
CA PRO A 339 -28.72 -7.90 7.92
C PRO A 339 -28.42 -9.21 7.19
N GLN A 340 -28.06 -9.14 5.91
CA GLN A 340 -27.73 -10.29 5.07
C GLN A 340 -26.37 -10.93 5.42
N ALA A 341 -25.48 -10.22 6.14
CA ALA A 341 -24.14 -10.69 6.48
C ALA A 341 -24.14 -11.99 7.27
N HIS A 342 -25.04 -12.11 8.26
CA HIS A 342 -25.11 -13.29 9.13
C HIS A 342 -25.43 -14.55 8.32
N LYS A 343 -26.46 -14.49 7.47
CA LYS A 343 -26.85 -15.62 6.60
C LYS A 343 -25.74 -16.01 5.64
N ALA A 344 -25.06 -15.02 5.05
CA ALA A 344 -23.94 -15.26 4.14
C ALA A 344 -22.74 -15.90 4.85
N LEU A 345 -22.43 -15.47 6.10
CA LEU A 345 -21.38 -16.10 6.93
C LEU A 345 -21.68 -17.56 7.26
N GLN A 346 -22.91 -17.87 7.63
CA GLN A 346 -23.33 -19.25 7.93
C GLN A 346 -23.26 -20.13 6.68
N ASP A 347 -23.73 -19.61 5.54
CA ASP A 347 -23.64 -20.32 4.26
C ASP A 347 -22.19 -20.57 3.85
N PHE A 348 -21.31 -19.57 4.00
CA PHE A 348 -19.87 -19.71 3.69
C PHE A 348 -19.21 -20.79 4.55
N ALA A 349 -19.42 -20.76 5.87
CA ALA A 349 -18.86 -21.76 6.78
C ALA A 349 -19.32 -23.18 6.40
N ARG A 350 -20.64 -23.37 6.17
CA ARG A 350 -21.20 -24.67 5.77
C ARG A 350 -20.67 -25.16 4.41
N ARG A 351 -20.60 -24.26 3.42
CA ARG A 351 -20.16 -24.57 2.05
C ARG A 351 -18.69 -25.02 1.98
N TYR A 352 -17.84 -24.42 2.81
CA TYR A 352 -16.40 -24.64 2.79
C TYR A 352 -15.85 -25.29 4.07
N ASP A 353 -16.70 -25.98 4.83
CA ASP A 353 -16.32 -26.63 6.09
C ASP A 353 -15.16 -27.65 5.92
N ALA A 354 -15.15 -28.36 4.80
CA ALA A 354 -14.12 -29.34 4.49
C ALA A 354 -12.84 -28.75 3.88
N ASP A 355 -12.87 -27.48 3.42
CA ASP A 355 -11.73 -26.80 2.81
C ASP A 355 -11.06 -25.86 3.83
N ALA A 356 -10.00 -26.35 4.46
CA ALA A 356 -9.28 -25.62 5.51
C ALA A 356 -8.73 -24.27 5.04
N VAL A 357 -8.21 -24.20 3.81
CA VAL A 357 -7.62 -22.97 3.25
C VAL A 357 -8.69 -21.91 2.96
N THR A 358 -9.84 -22.35 2.46
CA THR A 358 -10.96 -21.43 2.22
C THR A 358 -11.61 -21.00 3.54
N LEU A 359 -11.69 -21.88 4.52
CA LEU A 359 -12.22 -21.56 5.86
C LEU A 359 -11.32 -20.55 6.61
N ASP A 360 -10.00 -20.53 6.36
CA ASP A 360 -9.11 -19.48 6.89
C ASP A 360 -9.54 -18.07 6.44
N LYS A 361 -10.08 -17.93 5.23
CA LYS A 361 -10.60 -16.64 4.74
C LYS A 361 -11.84 -16.20 5.52
N TRP A 362 -12.68 -17.15 5.93
CA TRP A 362 -13.86 -16.88 6.76
C TRP A 362 -13.49 -16.36 8.15
N PHE A 363 -12.47 -16.94 8.78
CA PHE A 363 -11.93 -16.43 10.04
C PHE A 363 -11.33 -15.03 9.86
N ALA A 364 -10.51 -14.86 8.82
CA ALA A 364 -9.83 -13.60 8.56
C ALA A 364 -10.78 -12.43 8.25
N LEU A 365 -11.87 -12.67 7.52
CA LEU A 365 -12.89 -11.65 7.24
C LEU A 365 -13.53 -11.12 8.52
N GLN A 366 -13.90 -12.02 9.44
CA GLN A 366 -14.54 -11.63 10.70
C GLN A 366 -13.56 -10.89 11.63
N ALA A 367 -12.31 -11.35 11.69
CA ALA A 367 -11.26 -10.70 12.47
C ALA A 367 -10.97 -9.26 12.03
N ALA A 368 -11.14 -8.97 10.73
CA ALA A 368 -10.83 -7.68 10.13
C ALA A 368 -11.99 -6.66 10.18
N VAL A 369 -13.18 -7.01 10.70
CA VAL A 369 -14.30 -6.06 10.82
C VAL A 369 -13.95 -4.99 11.84
N PRO A 370 -13.87 -3.69 11.48
CA PRO A 370 -13.36 -2.63 12.35
C PRO A 370 -14.46 -2.13 13.34
N ARG A 371 -14.89 -3.00 14.24
CA ARG A 371 -15.90 -2.73 15.26
C ARG A 371 -15.39 -3.09 16.65
N ALA A 372 -15.80 -2.38 17.66
CA ALA A 372 -15.36 -2.61 19.03
C ALA A 372 -15.69 -4.03 19.55
N ASP A 373 -16.86 -4.58 19.15
CA ASP A 373 -17.34 -5.93 19.52
C ASP A 373 -16.59 -7.07 18.79
N THR A 374 -15.68 -6.75 17.87
CA THR A 374 -14.88 -7.78 17.19
C THR A 374 -13.92 -8.48 18.15
N VAL A 375 -13.56 -7.87 19.29
CA VAL A 375 -12.76 -8.56 20.33
C VAL A 375 -13.50 -9.79 20.84
N GLU A 376 -14.77 -9.63 21.21
CA GLU A 376 -15.63 -10.69 21.72
C GLU A 376 -15.92 -11.75 20.64
N ARG A 377 -16.10 -11.30 19.40
CA ARG A 377 -16.25 -12.19 18.23
C ARG A 377 -15.01 -13.06 18.01
N VAL A 378 -13.83 -12.48 18.06
CA VAL A 378 -12.56 -13.22 17.93
C VAL A 378 -12.38 -14.20 19.08
N ALA A 379 -12.72 -13.82 20.32
CA ALA A 379 -12.69 -14.72 21.46
C ALA A 379 -13.65 -15.92 21.27
N ALA A 380 -14.86 -15.68 20.78
CA ALA A 380 -15.82 -16.74 20.47
C ALA A 380 -15.32 -17.65 19.33
N LEU A 381 -14.71 -17.08 18.30
CA LEU A 381 -14.16 -17.85 17.17
C LEU A 381 -12.99 -18.76 17.56
N GLN A 382 -12.26 -18.46 18.62
CA GLN A 382 -11.25 -19.38 19.18
C GLN A 382 -11.88 -20.66 19.76
N GLN A 383 -13.17 -20.65 20.10
CA GLN A 383 -13.90 -21.82 20.55
C GLN A 383 -14.60 -22.59 19.41
N HIS A 384 -14.46 -22.14 18.17
CA HIS A 384 -15.07 -22.80 17.03
C HIS A 384 -14.43 -24.18 16.80
N PRO A 385 -15.22 -25.25 16.50
CA PRO A 385 -14.70 -26.62 16.35
C PRO A 385 -13.59 -26.77 15.28
N ARG A 386 -13.56 -25.87 14.31
CA ARG A 386 -12.53 -25.84 13.26
C ARG A 386 -11.34 -24.93 13.60
N PHE A 387 -11.34 -24.26 14.75
CA PHE A 387 -10.19 -23.49 15.22
C PHE A 387 -9.25 -24.37 16.03
N SER A 388 -7.94 -24.16 15.85
CA SER A 388 -6.91 -24.80 16.65
C SER A 388 -5.66 -23.95 16.72
N LEU A 389 -5.15 -23.71 17.93
CA LEU A 389 -3.87 -23.02 18.16
C LEU A 389 -2.66 -23.80 17.62
N ARG A 390 -2.81 -25.11 17.39
CA ARG A 390 -1.78 -25.96 16.79
C ARG A 390 -1.64 -25.75 15.28
N ASN A 391 -2.61 -25.08 14.63
CA ASN A 391 -2.58 -24.80 13.21
C ASN A 391 -2.08 -23.36 12.96
N PRO A 392 -0.83 -23.15 12.47
CA PRO A 392 -0.27 -21.81 12.27
C PRO A 392 -1.06 -20.95 11.27
N ASN A 393 -1.67 -21.56 10.26
CA ASN A 393 -2.48 -20.83 9.29
C ASN A 393 -3.77 -20.31 9.93
N ARG A 394 -4.40 -21.10 10.78
CA ARG A 394 -5.60 -20.73 11.53
C ARG A 394 -5.32 -19.61 12.53
N VAL A 395 -4.19 -19.70 13.25
CA VAL A 395 -3.68 -18.63 14.14
C VAL A 395 -3.43 -17.35 13.33
N SER A 396 -2.76 -17.48 12.18
CA SER A 396 -2.48 -16.33 11.31
C SER A 396 -3.78 -15.70 10.78
N ALA A 397 -4.74 -16.50 10.33
CA ALA A 397 -5.99 -16.00 9.78
C ALA A 397 -6.82 -15.23 10.82
N LEU A 398 -6.98 -15.76 12.01
CA LEU A 398 -7.81 -15.16 13.07
C LEU A 398 -7.03 -14.14 13.91
N LEU A 399 -5.98 -14.56 14.60
CA LEU A 399 -5.33 -13.74 15.64
C LEU A 399 -4.35 -12.72 15.06
N GLN A 400 -3.49 -13.13 14.13
CA GLN A 400 -2.60 -12.18 13.46
C GLN A 400 -3.40 -11.26 12.54
N GLY A 401 -4.44 -11.78 11.86
CA GLY A 401 -5.38 -10.98 11.07
C GLY A 401 -6.09 -9.92 11.90
N PHE A 402 -6.52 -10.25 13.12
CA PHE A 402 -7.10 -9.32 14.08
C PHE A 402 -6.11 -8.23 14.49
N ALA A 403 -4.93 -8.61 14.97
CA ALA A 403 -3.95 -7.66 15.48
C ALA A 403 -3.37 -6.74 14.39
N ALA A 404 -3.22 -7.23 13.15
CA ALA A 404 -2.58 -6.47 12.07
C ALA A 404 -3.56 -5.66 11.20
N ARG A 405 -4.86 -6.01 11.18
CA ARG A 405 -5.83 -5.44 10.23
C ARG A 405 -7.06 -4.82 10.87
N ASN A 406 -7.16 -4.86 12.20
CA ASN A 406 -8.31 -4.29 12.92
C ASN A 406 -7.88 -3.19 13.90
N PRO A 407 -7.68 -1.95 13.43
CA PRO A 407 -7.19 -0.88 14.29
C PRO A 407 -8.17 -0.49 15.40
N ILE A 408 -9.46 -0.73 15.21
CA ILE A 408 -10.49 -0.34 16.19
C ILE A 408 -10.59 -1.34 17.34
N ALA A 409 -10.77 -2.62 17.03
CA ALA A 409 -10.94 -3.62 18.06
C ALA A 409 -9.62 -4.01 18.75
N PHE A 410 -8.53 -4.14 17.98
CA PHE A 410 -7.22 -4.45 18.56
C PHE A 410 -6.72 -3.34 19.48
N HIS A 411 -6.87 -2.08 19.06
CA HIS A 411 -6.47 -0.91 19.85
C HIS A 411 -7.63 -0.31 20.66
N ARG A 412 -8.60 -1.12 21.07
CA ARG A 412 -9.69 -0.65 21.93
C ARG A 412 -9.14 -0.02 23.22
N SER A 413 -9.72 1.11 23.62
CA SER A 413 -9.17 1.98 24.70
C SER A 413 -9.11 1.34 26.08
N ASP A 414 -9.91 0.27 26.32
CA ASP A 414 -9.86 -0.55 27.54
C ASP A 414 -8.74 -1.62 27.52
N GLY A 415 -8.00 -1.75 26.43
CA GLY A 415 -6.93 -2.74 26.25
C GLY A 415 -7.39 -4.18 26.07
N ALA A 416 -8.68 -4.43 25.83
CA ALA A 416 -9.20 -5.79 25.68
C ALA A 416 -8.56 -6.55 24.51
N GLY A 417 -8.31 -5.87 23.38
CA GLY A 417 -7.60 -6.46 22.24
C GLY A 417 -6.19 -6.92 22.60
N TYR A 418 -5.48 -6.14 23.41
CA TYR A 418 -4.13 -6.49 23.87
C TYR A 418 -4.14 -7.69 24.82
N ARG A 419 -5.09 -7.73 25.77
CA ARG A 419 -5.26 -8.88 26.68
C ARG A 419 -5.61 -10.17 25.94
N LEU A 420 -6.44 -10.08 24.90
CA LEU A 420 -6.79 -11.24 24.08
C LEU A 420 -5.55 -11.82 23.38
N ILE A 421 -4.71 -10.96 22.76
CA ILE A 421 -3.49 -11.41 22.11
C ILE A 421 -2.43 -11.85 23.14
N GLU A 422 -2.32 -11.20 24.30
CA GLU A 422 -1.44 -11.63 25.39
C GLU A 422 -1.75 -13.06 25.85
N GLN A 423 -3.03 -13.38 26.07
CA GLN A 423 -3.44 -14.75 26.44
C GLN A 423 -3.14 -15.74 25.32
N ALA A 424 -3.49 -15.39 24.09
CA ALA A 424 -3.20 -16.25 22.94
C ALA A 424 -1.70 -16.53 22.76
N LEU A 425 -0.83 -15.54 23.01
CA LEU A 425 0.63 -15.73 22.95
C LEU A 425 1.10 -16.74 23.98
N ARG A 426 0.61 -16.69 25.23
CA ARG A 426 0.93 -17.68 26.28
C ARG A 426 0.54 -19.09 25.85
N ASP A 427 -0.68 -19.24 25.33
CA ASP A 427 -1.23 -20.55 24.95
C ASP A 427 -0.50 -21.12 23.71
N ILE A 428 -0.15 -20.27 22.75
CA ILE A 428 0.56 -20.69 21.54
C ILE A 428 2.02 -21.01 21.82
N ASP A 429 2.70 -20.25 22.68
CA ASP A 429 4.12 -20.41 22.96
C ASP A 429 4.43 -21.83 23.51
N ALA A 430 3.55 -22.36 24.36
CA ALA A 430 3.66 -23.74 24.85
C ALA A 430 3.47 -24.81 23.77
N LEU A 431 2.86 -24.45 22.60
CA LEU A 431 2.55 -25.38 21.51
C LEU A 431 3.49 -25.24 20.32
N ASN A 432 3.82 -23.99 19.96
CA ASN A 432 4.61 -23.63 18.80
C ASN A 432 5.27 -22.26 19.00
N PRO A 433 6.49 -22.22 19.57
CA PRO A 433 7.24 -20.99 19.84
C PRO A 433 7.42 -20.07 18.62
N THR A 434 7.70 -20.63 17.45
CA THR A 434 7.90 -19.85 16.23
C THR A 434 6.61 -19.14 15.79
N THR A 435 5.44 -19.78 15.96
CA THR A 435 4.15 -19.14 15.69
C THR A 435 3.84 -18.04 16.69
N ALA A 436 4.16 -18.24 17.98
CA ALA A 436 4.02 -17.20 19.00
C ALA A 436 4.94 -16.01 18.72
N ALA A 437 6.21 -16.23 18.42
CA ALA A 437 7.17 -15.18 18.07
C ALA A 437 6.67 -14.36 16.86
N ARG A 438 6.16 -15.03 15.82
CA ARG A 438 5.57 -14.33 14.64
C ARG A 438 4.33 -13.52 15.01
N LEU A 439 3.43 -14.02 15.84
CA LEU A 439 2.26 -13.24 16.31
C LEU A 439 2.72 -12.03 17.13
N ALA A 440 3.73 -12.20 18.00
CA ALA A 440 4.26 -11.11 18.85
C ALA A 440 4.83 -9.94 18.04
N THR A 441 5.27 -10.16 16.78
CA THR A 441 5.73 -9.06 15.92
C THR A 441 4.65 -8.00 15.61
N THR A 442 3.36 -8.33 15.79
CA THR A 442 2.26 -7.36 15.64
C THR A 442 2.25 -6.30 16.75
N LEU A 443 2.99 -6.52 17.84
CA LEU A 443 3.07 -5.63 19.01
C LEU A 443 4.27 -4.66 18.94
N LYS A 444 5.14 -4.77 17.93
CA LYS A 444 6.44 -4.09 17.86
C LYS A 444 6.36 -2.55 17.86
N ASP A 445 5.29 -1.98 17.27
CA ASP A 445 5.15 -0.54 17.05
C ASP A 445 4.50 0.20 18.25
N TRP A 446 4.43 -0.44 19.42
CA TRP A 446 3.76 0.05 20.61
C TRP A 446 4.26 1.43 21.09
N ARG A 447 5.56 1.75 20.87
CA ARG A 447 6.16 3.02 21.31
C ARG A 447 5.56 4.23 20.60
N ARG A 448 5.06 4.02 19.40
CA ARG A 448 4.48 5.07 18.55
C ARG A 448 3.02 5.40 18.88
N LEU A 449 2.35 4.51 19.63
CA LEU A 449 0.97 4.73 20.06
C LEU A 449 0.87 5.96 20.97
N GLU A 450 -0.29 6.60 20.95
CA GLU A 450 -0.62 7.66 21.88
C GLU A 450 -0.50 7.18 23.36
N PRO A 451 -0.34 8.09 24.35
CA PRO A 451 0.11 7.71 25.69
C PRO A 451 -0.71 6.63 26.38
N GLN A 452 -2.06 6.65 26.24
CA GLN A 452 -2.93 5.69 26.91
C GLN A 452 -2.74 4.27 26.36
N ARG A 453 -2.87 4.09 25.04
CA ARG A 453 -2.70 2.78 24.41
C ARG A 453 -1.27 2.27 24.50
N ARG A 454 -0.30 3.18 24.43
CA ARG A 454 1.11 2.86 24.65
C ARG A 454 1.34 2.29 26.05
N ALA A 455 0.77 2.88 27.10
CA ALA A 455 0.89 2.36 28.46
C ALA A 455 0.25 0.98 28.61
N LEU A 456 -0.95 0.77 28.06
CA LEU A 456 -1.66 -0.51 28.10
C LEU A 456 -0.90 -1.63 27.39
N LEU A 457 -0.40 -1.36 26.18
CA LEU A 457 0.33 -2.36 25.40
C LEU A 457 1.70 -2.66 26.01
N ARG A 458 2.40 -1.63 26.54
CA ARG A 458 3.64 -1.82 27.29
C ARG A 458 3.43 -2.73 28.50
N ALA A 459 2.35 -2.51 29.27
CA ALA A 459 2.03 -3.37 30.42
C ALA A 459 1.78 -4.83 30.01
N SER A 460 1.11 -5.08 28.88
CA SER A 460 0.94 -6.44 28.32
C SER A 460 2.29 -7.06 27.94
N LEU A 461 3.15 -6.33 27.25
CA LEU A 461 4.50 -6.81 26.90
C LEU A 461 5.36 -7.11 28.13
N GLN A 462 5.28 -6.28 29.18
CA GLN A 462 5.99 -6.51 30.45
C GLN A 462 5.48 -7.77 31.19
N ARG A 463 4.17 -8.01 31.22
CA ARG A 463 3.60 -9.25 31.80
C ARG A 463 4.01 -10.51 31.03
N LEU A 464 4.10 -10.41 29.71
CA LEU A 464 4.61 -11.51 28.87
C LEU A 464 6.10 -11.76 29.14
N ALA A 465 6.91 -10.69 29.21
CA ALA A 465 8.35 -10.81 29.44
C ALA A 465 8.71 -11.30 30.87
N ALA A 466 7.83 -11.05 31.85
CA ALA A 466 8.00 -11.54 33.22
C ALA A 466 7.56 -12.99 33.41
N ALA A 467 6.84 -13.58 32.46
CA ALA A 467 6.44 -14.97 32.47
C ALA A 467 7.57 -15.87 31.89
N GLU A 468 7.52 -17.17 32.21
CA GLU A 468 8.35 -18.14 31.51
C GLU A 468 7.90 -18.27 30.06
N THR A 469 8.79 -17.93 29.13
CA THR A 469 8.53 -17.97 27.69
C THR A 469 9.63 -18.76 26.99
N SER A 470 9.30 -19.27 25.79
CA SER A 470 10.30 -19.89 24.92
C SER A 470 11.40 -18.88 24.53
N HIS A 471 12.53 -19.40 24.06
CA HIS A 471 13.63 -18.57 23.56
C HIS A 471 13.17 -17.63 22.44
N ASP A 472 12.39 -18.14 21.47
CA ASP A 472 11.92 -17.39 20.29
C ASP A 472 11.03 -16.21 20.71
N LEU A 473 10.02 -16.46 21.53
CA LEU A 473 9.13 -15.40 22.02
C LEU A 473 9.89 -14.41 22.92
N GLY A 474 10.72 -14.92 23.83
CA GLY A 474 11.54 -14.11 24.73
C GLY A 474 12.50 -13.17 23.99
N ASP A 475 13.08 -13.58 22.86
CA ASP A 475 13.93 -12.72 22.03
C ASP A 475 13.13 -11.55 21.42
N ILE A 476 11.95 -11.82 20.86
CA ILE A 476 11.07 -10.76 20.32
C ILE A 476 10.64 -9.78 21.42
N LEU A 477 10.27 -10.27 22.60
CA LEU A 477 9.85 -9.41 23.71
C LEU A 477 10.99 -8.52 24.21
N ARG A 478 12.21 -9.06 24.38
CA ARG A 478 13.40 -8.28 24.78
C ARG A 478 13.69 -7.16 23.76
N ARG A 479 13.71 -7.48 22.45
CA ARG A 479 13.92 -6.48 21.38
C ARG A 479 12.80 -5.42 21.34
N SER A 480 11.58 -5.83 21.67
CA SER A 480 10.44 -4.90 21.69
C SER A 480 10.48 -3.96 22.90
N LEU A 481 11.01 -4.39 24.06
CA LEU A 481 11.06 -3.60 25.30
C LEU A 481 12.37 -2.80 25.46
N GLY A 482 13.49 -3.30 24.93
CA GLY A 482 14.80 -2.61 24.92
C GLY A 482 14.85 -1.56 23.87
#